data_40e40fa366b419559febbe1aff3dc15a
#
_entry.id   40e40fa366b419559febbe1aff3dc15a
#
_cell.length_a   1.000
_cell.length_b   1.000
_cell.length_c   1.000
_cell.angle_alpha   90.00
_cell.angle_beta   90.00
_cell.angle_gamma   90.00
#
_symmetry.space_group_name_H-M   'P 1'
#
loop_
_entity.id
_entity.type
_entity.pdbx_description
1 polymer ?
#
loop_
_entity_poly.entity_id
_entity_poly.type
_entity_poly.pdbx_seq_one_letter_code
_entity_poly.pdbx_strand_id
1 'polypeptide(L)'
;MGFPKLKFINHASYIIESDDCILLHDPWMEGGAFNDGWSLLAKEFSNKSLINYLIDSKKRICIWISHEHGDHFSISFFKEVIKSSLKVDIFFQKTADKRVYSFLKSQSLKVYECNNSKKFELGKNFFLYVFAYGGGDSFCLASIEGTNILNLNDCVVRNSQQAQKIRNSIFKITKKIDILFTQFGYANWIGREADKNLRLDSAKEKLNRILIQNNILNPTHIIPFASFIYFSKKEVLLPYHFHTILLSLIFDTKKRRCVATTAIFVPI
;
A
#
# COMPACT_ATOMS: atom_id res chain seq x y z
N MET A 1 12.32 -24.94 0.65
CA MET A 1 11.83 -23.62 1.12
C MET A 1 10.90 -23.10 0.03
N GLY A 2 9.63 -22.83 0.38
CA GLY A 2 8.68 -22.23 -0.56
C GLY A 2 9.00 -20.76 -0.76
N PHE A 3 8.81 -20.23 -1.97
CA PHE A 3 8.89 -18.79 -2.19
C PHE A 3 7.75 -18.09 -1.44
N PRO A 4 7.98 -16.90 -0.85
CA PRO A 4 6.92 -16.15 -0.22
C PRO A 4 5.80 -15.88 -1.22
N LYS A 5 4.55 -16.12 -0.80
CA LYS A 5 3.40 -15.83 -1.64
C LYS A 5 3.03 -14.37 -1.48
N LEU A 6 2.88 -13.67 -2.61
CA LEU A 6 2.41 -12.31 -2.67
C LEU A 6 1.04 -12.32 -3.36
N LYS A 7 0.02 -11.83 -2.66
CA LYS A 7 -1.35 -11.78 -3.15
C LYS A 7 -1.86 -10.35 -3.10
N PHE A 8 -2.11 -9.75 -4.25
CA PHE A 8 -2.83 -8.49 -4.35
C PHE A 8 -4.29 -8.72 -3.94
N ILE A 9 -4.82 -7.85 -3.10
CA ILE A 9 -6.20 -7.93 -2.61
C ILE A 9 -7.03 -6.82 -3.22
N ASN A 10 -6.63 -5.55 -3.00
CA ASN A 10 -7.40 -4.39 -3.44
C ASN A 10 -6.61 -3.10 -3.19
N HIS A 11 -6.79 -2.06 -4.00
CA HIS A 11 -6.24 -0.71 -3.81
C HIS A 11 -4.81 -0.68 -3.24
N ALA A 12 -4.65 -0.41 -1.94
CA ALA A 12 -3.38 -0.46 -1.20
C ALA A 12 -3.19 -1.76 -0.40
N SER A 13 -4.15 -2.70 -0.51
CA SER A 13 -4.16 -3.94 0.26
C SER A 13 -3.52 -5.09 -0.50
N TYR A 14 -2.56 -5.73 0.13
CA TYR A 14 -1.96 -6.98 -0.35
C TYR A 14 -1.46 -7.82 0.83
N ILE A 15 -1.21 -9.07 0.57
CA ILE A 15 -0.72 -10.04 1.55
C ILE A 15 0.68 -10.49 1.15
N ILE A 16 1.56 -10.59 2.14
CA ILE A 16 2.80 -11.37 2.08
C ILE A 16 2.60 -12.58 3.02
N GLU A 17 2.74 -13.78 2.48
CA GLU A 17 2.45 -15.00 3.22
C GLU A 17 3.68 -15.91 3.26
N SER A 18 4.07 -16.30 4.48
CA SER A 18 5.02 -17.38 4.78
C SER A 18 4.30 -18.65 5.23
N ASP A 19 5.06 -19.67 5.64
CA ASP A 19 4.46 -20.90 6.16
C ASP A 19 3.74 -20.68 7.49
N ASP A 20 4.17 -19.73 8.32
CA ASP A 20 3.70 -19.51 9.70
C ASP A 20 3.03 -18.15 9.93
N CYS A 21 3.15 -17.21 8.99
CA CYS A 21 2.66 -15.85 9.18
C CYS A 21 2.07 -15.23 7.90
N ILE A 22 1.06 -14.39 8.06
CA ILE A 22 0.51 -13.50 7.05
C ILE A 22 0.73 -12.06 7.49
N LEU A 23 1.33 -11.25 6.63
CA LEU A 23 1.35 -9.79 6.75
C LEU A 23 0.38 -9.19 5.75
N LEU A 24 -0.70 -8.60 6.25
CA LEU A 24 -1.70 -7.86 5.49
C LEU A 24 -1.38 -6.36 5.57
N HIS A 25 -1.46 -5.68 4.44
CA HIS A 25 -1.23 -4.24 4.30
C HIS A 25 -2.56 -3.51 4.08
N ASP A 26 -2.76 -2.40 4.81
CA ASP A 26 -3.81 -1.39 4.61
C ASP A 26 -5.19 -1.95 4.18
N PRO A 27 -5.89 -2.74 5.01
CA PRO A 27 -7.10 -3.44 4.61
C PRO A 27 -8.30 -2.48 4.49
N TRP A 28 -8.69 -2.17 3.26
CA TRP A 28 -9.94 -1.47 2.92
C TRP A 28 -10.69 -2.26 1.86
N MET A 29 -11.75 -2.98 2.27
CA MET A 29 -12.48 -3.93 1.40
C MET A 29 -13.87 -3.43 1.03
N GLU A 30 -14.48 -2.58 1.84
CA GLU A 30 -15.88 -2.16 1.71
C GLU A 30 -16.07 -0.72 2.18
N GLY A 31 -17.16 -0.11 1.71
CA GLY A 31 -17.52 1.27 2.01
C GLY A 31 -16.76 2.27 1.15
N GLY A 32 -17.16 3.52 1.26
CA GLY A 32 -16.47 4.64 0.63
C GLY A 32 -15.40 5.21 1.55
N ALA A 33 -14.39 5.82 0.97
CA ALA A 33 -13.44 6.67 1.67
C ALA A 33 -13.73 8.17 1.38
N PHE A 34 -13.25 9.06 2.25
CA PHE A 34 -13.39 10.52 2.09
C PHE A 34 -14.84 10.97 1.87
N ASN A 35 -15.72 10.66 2.86
CA ASN A 35 -17.16 10.97 2.81
C ASN A 35 -17.84 10.39 1.56
N ASP A 36 -17.57 9.11 1.29
CA ASP A 36 -18.05 8.38 0.11
C ASP A 36 -17.66 9.03 -1.23
N GLY A 37 -16.63 9.86 -1.22
CA GLY A 37 -16.08 10.45 -2.44
C GLY A 37 -15.29 9.44 -3.30
N TRP A 38 -14.74 8.40 -2.66
CA TRP A 38 -13.99 7.32 -3.30
C TRP A 38 -14.65 5.98 -3.09
N SER A 39 -14.62 5.14 -4.12
CA SER A 39 -15.06 3.75 -4.08
C SER A 39 -14.03 2.85 -4.74
N LEU A 40 -14.02 1.59 -4.32
CA LEU A 40 -13.10 0.57 -4.83
C LEU A 40 -13.49 0.11 -6.24
N LEU A 41 -12.52 -0.01 -7.13
CA LEU A 41 -12.69 -0.63 -8.45
C LEU A 41 -12.87 -2.15 -8.34
N ALA A 42 -12.06 -2.81 -7.53
CA ALA A 42 -12.18 -4.25 -7.30
C ALA A 42 -13.05 -4.53 -6.07
N LYS A 43 -13.98 -5.47 -6.19
CA LYS A 43 -14.91 -5.87 -5.13
C LYS A 43 -14.90 -7.38 -4.91
N GLU A 44 -13.77 -8.02 -5.16
CA GLU A 44 -13.63 -9.48 -5.05
C GLU A 44 -13.66 -9.96 -3.59
N PHE A 45 -13.18 -9.11 -2.67
CA PHE A 45 -13.17 -9.39 -1.25
C PHE A 45 -14.10 -8.45 -0.51
N SER A 46 -14.96 -9.02 0.35
CA SER A 46 -15.61 -8.32 1.45
C SER A 46 -14.74 -8.40 2.71
N ASN A 47 -15.04 -7.57 3.72
CA ASN A 47 -14.39 -7.68 5.03
C ASN A 47 -14.52 -9.11 5.57
N LYS A 48 -15.74 -9.68 5.50
CA LYS A 48 -16.03 -11.03 5.97
C LYS A 48 -15.25 -12.12 5.22
N SER A 49 -15.18 -12.03 3.88
CA SER A 49 -14.48 -13.05 3.09
C SER A 49 -12.96 -13.00 3.32
N LEU A 50 -12.38 -11.81 3.49
CA LEU A 50 -10.97 -11.67 3.83
C LEU A 50 -10.69 -12.22 5.24
N ILE A 51 -11.52 -11.90 6.22
CA ILE A 51 -11.38 -12.40 7.59
C ILE A 51 -11.48 -13.92 7.64
N ASN A 52 -12.42 -14.51 6.93
CA ASN A 52 -12.52 -15.98 6.82
C ASN A 52 -11.26 -16.59 6.22
N TYR A 53 -10.74 -16.01 5.14
CA TYR A 53 -9.46 -16.43 4.56
C TYR A 53 -8.31 -16.39 5.58
N LEU A 54 -8.24 -15.33 6.40
CA LEU A 54 -7.22 -15.19 7.43
C LEU A 54 -7.38 -16.24 8.54
N ILE A 55 -8.62 -16.51 8.98
CA ILE A 55 -8.95 -17.56 9.99
C ILE A 55 -8.55 -18.94 9.46
N ASP A 56 -8.97 -19.27 8.24
CA ASP A 56 -8.74 -20.58 7.62
C ASP A 56 -7.25 -20.88 7.39
N SER A 57 -6.45 -19.85 7.28
CA SER A 57 -4.99 -19.97 7.13
C SER A 57 -4.32 -20.63 8.34
N LYS A 58 -4.91 -20.50 9.54
CA LYS A 58 -4.36 -20.96 10.84
C LYS A 58 -2.98 -20.41 11.16
N LYS A 59 -2.58 -19.30 10.51
CA LYS A 59 -1.29 -18.64 10.66
C LYS A 59 -1.38 -17.48 11.64
N ARG A 60 -0.24 -16.99 12.09
CA ARG A 60 -0.17 -15.70 12.79
C ARG A 60 -0.56 -14.60 11.82
N ILE A 61 -1.47 -13.72 12.23
CA ILE A 61 -1.94 -12.60 11.40
C ILE A 61 -1.33 -11.31 11.92
N CYS A 62 -0.57 -10.68 11.07
CA CYS A 62 0.02 -9.37 11.26
C CYS A 62 -0.60 -8.38 10.28
N ILE A 63 -0.91 -7.17 10.73
CA ILE A 63 -1.48 -6.10 9.89
C ILE A 63 -0.60 -4.87 10.04
N TRP A 64 -0.07 -4.36 8.94
CA TRP A 64 0.57 -3.06 8.91
C TRP A 64 -0.38 -2.02 8.34
N ILE A 65 -0.52 -0.91 9.07
CA ILE A 65 -1.28 0.26 8.65
C ILE A 65 -0.27 1.37 8.38
N SER A 66 -0.27 1.89 7.16
CA SER A 66 0.70 2.90 6.74
C SER A 66 0.41 4.28 7.35
N HIS A 67 -0.86 4.70 7.32
CA HIS A 67 -1.32 5.99 7.85
C HIS A 67 -2.84 5.98 8.11
N GLU A 68 -3.39 7.10 8.56
CA GLU A 68 -4.76 7.21 9.08
C GLU A 68 -5.86 7.45 8.04
N HIS A 69 -5.55 7.65 6.76
CA HIS A 69 -6.57 7.89 5.74
C HIS A 69 -7.53 6.71 5.59
N GLY A 70 -8.79 7.01 5.26
CA GLY A 70 -9.88 6.02 5.27
C GLY A 70 -9.77 4.93 4.21
N ASP A 71 -8.96 5.11 3.19
CA ASP A 71 -8.63 4.14 2.16
C ASP A 71 -7.46 3.21 2.54
N HIS A 72 -6.81 3.47 3.69
CA HIS A 72 -5.74 2.66 4.29
C HIS A 72 -6.13 2.14 5.66
N PHE A 73 -6.78 2.97 6.47
CA PHE A 73 -7.28 2.62 7.80
C PHE A 73 -8.81 2.51 7.79
N SER A 74 -9.33 1.31 7.51
CA SER A 74 -10.76 1.05 7.44
C SER A 74 -11.34 0.65 8.80
N ILE A 75 -12.11 1.55 9.41
CA ILE A 75 -12.82 1.28 10.68
C ILE A 75 -13.80 0.11 10.51
N SER A 76 -14.47 -0.01 9.34
CA SER A 76 -15.39 -1.11 9.06
C SER A 76 -14.71 -2.47 9.09
N PHE A 77 -13.50 -2.57 8.53
CA PHE A 77 -12.69 -3.78 8.58
C PHE A 77 -12.35 -4.17 10.03
N PHE A 78 -11.86 -3.24 10.85
CA PHE A 78 -11.51 -3.54 12.24
C PHE A 78 -12.71 -3.88 13.11
N LYS A 79 -13.90 -3.33 12.84
CA LYS A 79 -15.15 -3.76 13.49
C LYS A 79 -15.45 -5.23 13.19
N GLU A 80 -15.26 -5.69 11.96
CA GLU A 80 -15.46 -7.10 11.62
C GLU A 80 -14.37 -8.01 12.22
N VAL A 81 -13.12 -7.57 12.30
CA VAL A 81 -12.05 -8.29 13.04
C VAL A 81 -12.48 -8.53 14.51
N ILE A 82 -12.98 -7.49 15.18
CA ILE A 82 -13.42 -7.57 16.58
C ILE A 82 -14.58 -8.57 16.72
N LYS A 83 -15.59 -8.50 15.85
CA LYS A 83 -16.74 -9.44 15.85
C LYS A 83 -16.34 -10.89 15.60
N SER A 84 -15.35 -11.09 14.74
CA SER A 84 -14.87 -12.44 14.39
C SER A 84 -14.00 -13.08 15.47
N SER A 85 -13.56 -12.31 16.47
CA SER A 85 -12.57 -12.73 17.48
C SER A 85 -11.22 -13.17 16.88
N LEU A 86 -10.92 -12.78 15.62
CA LEU A 86 -9.63 -13.04 14.99
C LEU A 86 -8.51 -12.32 15.74
N LYS A 87 -7.52 -13.06 16.19
CA LYS A 87 -6.35 -12.48 16.86
C LYS A 87 -5.39 -11.91 15.82
N VAL A 88 -5.11 -10.62 15.95
CA VAL A 88 -4.21 -9.91 15.04
C VAL A 88 -3.16 -9.12 15.82
N ASP A 89 -1.95 -9.05 15.28
CA ASP A 89 -0.90 -8.14 15.71
C ASP A 89 -0.86 -6.95 14.75
N ILE A 90 -1.17 -5.74 15.24
CA ILE A 90 -1.26 -4.54 14.41
C ILE A 90 0.00 -3.70 14.58
N PHE A 91 0.61 -3.29 13.47
CA PHE A 91 1.81 -2.46 13.42
C PHE A 91 1.45 -1.10 12.84
N PHE A 92 1.66 -0.05 13.60
CA PHE A 92 1.39 1.33 13.20
C PHE A 92 2.55 2.23 13.62
N GLN A 93 2.90 3.20 12.80
CA GLN A 93 3.95 4.15 13.15
C GLN A 93 3.62 4.92 14.43
N LYS A 94 4.65 5.29 15.17
CA LYS A 94 4.47 6.15 16.36
C LYS A 94 4.16 7.58 15.90
N THR A 95 2.94 8.04 16.18
CA THR A 95 2.47 9.40 15.89
C THR A 95 2.37 10.22 17.18
N ALA A 96 2.40 11.56 17.05
CA ALA A 96 2.25 12.47 18.19
C ALA A 96 0.81 12.49 18.73
N ASP A 97 -0.18 12.45 17.85
CA ASP A 97 -1.61 12.60 18.21
C ASP A 97 -2.27 11.32 18.74
N LYS A 98 -1.65 10.15 18.51
CA LYS A 98 -2.12 8.86 19.02
C LYS A 98 -3.54 8.43 18.58
N ARG A 99 -4.20 9.11 17.65
CA ARG A 99 -5.61 8.85 17.29
C ARG A 99 -5.85 7.39 16.90
N VAL A 100 -5.13 6.89 15.89
CA VAL A 100 -5.26 5.51 15.42
C VAL A 100 -4.88 4.51 16.52
N TYR A 101 -3.74 4.73 17.19
CA TYR A 101 -3.29 3.86 18.27
C TYR A 101 -4.32 3.77 19.40
N SER A 102 -4.82 4.91 19.89
CA SER A 102 -5.79 4.96 20.99
C SER A 102 -7.13 4.32 20.58
N PHE A 103 -7.59 4.56 19.36
CA PHE A 103 -8.78 3.89 18.83
C PHE A 103 -8.63 2.36 18.84
N LEU A 104 -7.57 1.83 18.26
CA LEU A 104 -7.34 0.39 18.19
C LEU A 104 -7.18 -0.23 19.59
N LYS A 105 -6.47 0.45 20.49
CA LYS A 105 -6.32 0.01 21.89
C LYS A 105 -7.62 0.03 22.66
N SER A 106 -8.49 1.02 22.45
CA SER A 106 -9.81 1.07 23.09
C SER A 106 -10.72 -0.09 22.67
N GLN A 107 -10.44 -0.68 21.50
CA GLN A 107 -11.12 -1.88 20.99
C GLN A 107 -10.46 -3.19 21.45
N SER A 108 -9.55 -3.14 22.43
CA SER A 108 -8.79 -4.29 22.95
C SER A 108 -7.93 -5.01 21.92
N LEU A 109 -7.59 -4.36 20.81
CA LEU A 109 -6.71 -4.89 19.80
C LEU A 109 -5.24 -4.77 20.21
N LYS A 110 -4.42 -5.72 19.79
CA LYS A 110 -2.98 -5.74 20.08
C LYS A 110 -2.23 -4.89 19.08
N VAL A 111 -1.80 -3.70 19.48
CA VAL A 111 -1.14 -2.70 18.64
C VAL A 111 0.29 -2.46 19.10
N TYR A 112 1.21 -2.49 18.15
CA TYR A 112 2.60 -2.11 18.32
C TYR A 112 2.85 -0.73 17.71
N GLU A 113 3.27 0.23 18.52
CA GLU A 113 3.80 1.48 18.03
C GLU A 113 5.21 1.27 17.48
N CYS A 114 5.36 1.47 16.18
CA CYS A 114 6.62 1.26 15.50
C CYS A 114 7.52 2.50 15.60
N ASN A 115 8.58 2.40 16.37
CA ASN A 115 9.67 3.35 16.29
C ASN A 115 10.43 3.16 14.97
N ASN A 116 10.97 4.25 14.44
CA ASN A 116 11.67 4.29 13.16
C ASN A 116 12.73 3.19 13.05
N SER A 117 12.69 2.41 12.00
CA SER A 117 13.62 1.31 11.67
C SER A 117 13.75 0.18 12.73
N LYS A 118 12.88 0.15 13.75
CA LYS A 118 12.86 -0.98 14.70
C LYS A 118 12.48 -2.26 13.98
N LYS A 119 13.24 -3.32 14.22
CA LYS A 119 12.97 -4.67 13.71
C LYS A 119 11.85 -5.33 14.51
N PHE A 120 10.84 -5.85 13.81
CA PHE A 120 9.80 -6.72 14.35
C PHE A 120 9.87 -8.08 13.69
N GLU A 121 9.92 -9.14 14.49
CA GLU A 121 9.84 -10.51 13.99
C GLU A 121 8.37 -10.93 13.89
N LEU A 122 7.93 -11.23 12.68
CA LEU A 122 6.56 -11.64 12.38
C LEU A 122 6.41 -13.15 12.36
N GLY A 123 7.40 -13.86 11.85
CA GLY A 123 7.46 -15.30 11.71
C GLY A 123 8.89 -15.76 11.44
N LYS A 124 9.06 -17.03 11.13
CA LYS A 124 10.38 -17.60 10.85
C LYS A 124 11.02 -16.93 9.63
N ASN A 125 12.16 -16.25 9.82
CA ASN A 125 12.84 -15.47 8.79
C ASN A 125 11.95 -14.42 8.11
N PHE A 126 10.94 -13.92 8.84
CA PHE A 126 10.03 -12.88 8.38
C PHE A 126 10.07 -11.68 9.31
N PHE A 127 10.53 -10.54 8.81
CA PHE A 127 10.77 -9.32 9.58
C PHE A 127 10.09 -8.12 8.94
N LEU A 128 9.59 -7.22 9.77
CA LEU A 128 9.02 -5.93 9.38
C LEU A 128 9.82 -4.78 10.00
N TYR A 129 10.09 -3.77 9.19
CA TYR A 129 10.66 -2.49 9.62
C TYR A 129 9.76 -1.37 9.12
N VAL A 130 9.32 -0.49 10.01
CA VAL A 130 8.45 0.64 9.69
C VAL A 130 9.25 1.94 9.84
N PHE A 131 9.04 2.86 8.90
CA PHE A 131 9.73 4.14 8.84
C PHE A 131 8.70 5.26 8.72
N ALA A 132 8.74 6.21 9.64
CA ALA A 132 7.92 7.41 9.54
C ALA A 132 8.36 8.27 8.35
N TYR A 133 7.39 8.88 7.68
CA TYR A 133 7.58 9.80 6.57
C TYR A 133 6.83 11.11 6.83
N GLY A 134 7.17 12.17 6.09
CA GLY A 134 6.51 13.47 6.26
C GLY A 134 5.01 13.42 5.97
N GLY A 135 4.23 14.25 6.66
CA GLY A 135 2.78 14.34 6.45
C GLY A 135 1.95 13.30 7.21
N GLY A 136 2.55 12.52 8.11
CA GLY A 136 1.84 11.46 8.84
C GLY A 136 1.87 10.10 8.13
N ASP A 137 2.54 10.00 6.99
CA ASP A 137 2.72 8.76 6.24
C ASP A 137 3.82 7.89 6.85
N SER A 138 3.81 6.62 6.49
CA SER A 138 4.93 5.71 6.72
C SER A 138 5.15 4.79 5.53
N PHE A 139 6.38 4.30 5.42
CA PHE A 139 6.74 3.22 4.52
C PHE A 139 7.30 2.04 5.31
N CYS A 140 7.29 0.86 4.72
CA CYS A 140 7.84 -0.31 5.39
C CYS A 140 8.75 -1.13 4.48
N LEU A 141 9.68 -1.84 5.12
CA LEU A 141 10.46 -2.91 4.52
C LEU A 141 10.04 -4.23 5.17
N ALA A 142 9.51 -5.14 4.38
CA ALA A 142 9.29 -6.53 4.76
C ALA A 142 10.44 -7.38 4.20
N SER A 143 11.14 -8.11 5.08
CA SER A 143 12.20 -9.02 4.69
C SER A 143 11.76 -10.44 5.02
N ILE A 144 11.59 -11.28 4.03
CA ILE A 144 11.11 -12.65 4.17
C ILE A 144 11.99 -13.60 3.36
N GLU A 145 12.61 -14.57 4.02
CA GLU A 145 13.45 -15.60 3.40
C GLU A 145 14.49 -15.05 2.41
N GLY A 146 15.07 -13.89 2.72
CA GLY A 146 16.06 -13.21 1.87
C GLY A 146 15.46 -12.33 0.77
N THR A 147 14.14 -12.32 0.59
CA THR A 147 13.44 -11.40 -0.31
C THR A 147 13.08 -10.11 0.45
N ASN A 148 13.45 -8.96 -0.10
CA ASN A 148 13.22 -7.65 0.49
C ASN A 148 12.17 -6.87 -0.29
N ILE A 149 11.04 -6.60 0.35
CA ILE A 149 9.87 -5.93 -0.24
C ILE A 149 9.74 -4.56 0.42
N LEU A 150 9.97 -3.51 -0.35
CA LEU A 150 9.81 -2.13 0.08
C LEU A 150 8.44 -1.62 -0.36
N ASN A 151 7.64 -1.16 0.57
CA ASN A 151 6.36 -0.52 0.30
C ASN A 151 6.44 0.96 0.65
N LEU A 152 6.44 1.84 -0.35
CA LEU A 152 6.44 3.29 -0.16
C LEU A 152 5.03 3.84 0.05
N ASN A 153 4.02 3.07 -0.31
CA ASN A 153 2.62 3.50 -0.19
C ASN A 153 2.40 4.93 -0.74
N ASP A 154 1.73 5.79 0.02
CA ASP A 154 1.42 7.17 -0.37
C ASP A 154 2.57 8.16 -0.11
N CYS A 155 3.70 7.67 0.38
CA CYS A 155 4.87 8.53 0.59
C CYS A 155 5.27 9.29 -0.68
N VAL A 156 5.19 10.61 -0.62
CA VAL A 156 5.43 11.50 -1.77
C VAL A 156 6.92 11.68 -2.00
N VAL A 157 7.47 10.91 -2.94
CA VAL A 157 8.89 10.95 -3.32
C VAL A 157 9.03 11.65 -4.68
N ARG A 158 9.21 12.98 -4.66
CA ARG A 158 9.21 13.83 -5.87
C ARG A 158 10.58 14.04 -6.51
N ASN A 159 11.64 13.81 -5.78
CA ASN A 159 13.00 14.13 -6.25
C ASN A 159 14.04 13.12 -5.76
N SER A 160 15.20 13.15 -6.38
CA SER A 160 16.31 12.25 -6.08
C SER A 160 16.80 12.35 -4.64
N GLN A 161 16.74 13.52 -4.01
CA GLN A 161 17.18 13.70 -2.63
C GLN A 161 16.28 12.93 -1.64
N GLN A 162 14.95 12.98 -1.86
CA GLN A 162 13.99 12.23 -1.06
C GLN A 162 14.18 10.71 -1.25
N ALA A 163 14.31 10.26 -2.50
CA ALA A 163 14.58 8.85 -2.80
C ALA A 163 15.91 8.38 -2.17
N GLN A 164 16.96 9.21 -2.20
CA GLN A 164 18.25 8.89 -1.60
C GLN A 164 18.19 8.78 -0.07
N LYS A 165 17.39 9.61 0.61
CA LYS A 165 17.14 9.49 2.06
C LYS A 165 16.52 8.15 2.40
N ILE A 166 15.50 7.72 1.63
CA ILE A 166 14.88 6.40 1.80
C ILE A 166 15.91 5.30 1.56
N ARG A 167 16.65 5.37 0.45
CA ARG A 167 17.71 4.40 0.12
C ARG A 167 18.72 4.27 1.27
N ASN A 168 19.18 5.38 1.80
CA ASN A 168 20.14 5.38 2.89
C ASN A 168 19.60 4.72 4.18
N SER A 169 18.30 4.89 4.46
CA SER A 169 17.65 4.22 5.60
C SER A 169 17.54 2.72 5.38
N ILE A 170 17.09 2.30 4.19
CA ILE A 170 16.92 0.89 3.84
C ILE A 170 18.27 0.17 3.75
N PHE A 171 19.29 0.82 3.20
CA PHE A 171 20.62 0.21 2.99
C PHE A 171 21.44 0.03 4.28
N LYS A 172 20.96 0.51 5.42
CA LYS A 172 21.45 0.12 6.75
C LYS A 172 21.01 -1.30 7.14
N ILE A 173 19.91 -1.80 6.54
CA ILE A 173 19.29 -3.08 6.85
C ILE A 173 19.61 -4.11 5.78
N THR A 174 19.43 -3.76 4.51
CA THR A 174 19.68 -4.63 3.35
C THR A 174 20.33 -3.86 2.21
N LYS A 175 21.12 -4.53 1.37
CA LYS A 175 21.75 -3.92 0.19
C LYS A 175 20.95 -4.13 -1.11
N LYS A 176 19.83 -4.83 -1.02
CA LYS A 176 19.00 -5.19 -2.17
C LYS A 176 17.53 -4.93 -1.88
N ILE A 177 16.82 -4.36 -2.84
CA ILE A 177 15.36 -4.27 -2.87
C ILE A 177 14.90 -5.17 -4.00
N ASP A 178 14.17 -6.24 -3.68
CA ASP A 178 13.66 -7.17 -4.68
C ASP A 178 12.37 -6.65 -5.32
N ILE A 179 11.47 -6.12 -4.50
CA ILE A 179 10.18 -5.61 -4.94
C ILE A 179 9.95 -4.23 -4.33
N LEU A 180 9.53 -3.28 -5.15
CA LEU A 180 9.08 -1.96 -4.75
C LEU A 180 7.60 -1.80 -5.05
N PHE A 181 6.79 -1.56 -4.02
CA PHE A 181 5.42 -1.08 -4.15
C PHE A 181 5.39 0.45 -4.08
N THR A 182 4.73 1.10 -5.03
CA THR A 182 4.63 2.56 -5.09
C THR A 182 3.31 3.02 -5.70
N GLN A 183 2.76 4.09 -5.15
CA GLN A 183 1.55 4.73 -5.67
C GLN A 183 1.79 5.28 -7.10
N PHE A 184 0.82 5.08 -7.99
CA PHE A 184 0.88 5.61 -9.35
C PHE A 184 -0.31 6.50 -9.75
N GLY A 185 -1.39 6.51 -8.97
CA GLY A 185 -2.57 7.32 -9.25
C GLY A 185 -2.42 8.78 -8.80
N TYR A 186 -3.21 9.65 -9.43
CA TYR A 186 -3.38 11.02 -8.97
C TYR A 186 -4.80 11.21 -8.44
N ALA A 187 -5.10 10.63 -7.31
CA ALA A 187 -6.42 10.61 -6.71
C ALA A 187 -6.79 11.94 -6.03
N ASN A 188 -6.48 13.07 -6.64
CA ASN A 188 -6.81 14.39 -6.14
C ASN A 188 -7.68 15.14 -7.15
N TRP A 189 -8.49 16.07 -6.65
CA TRP A 189 -9.14 17.06 -7.52
C TRP A 189 -8.09 17.89 -8.24
N ILE A 190 -8.06 17.82 -9.57
CA ILE A 190 -7.12 18.56 -10.41
C ILE A 190 -7.91 19.33 -11.48
N GLY A 191 -8.28 20.53 -11.12
CA GLY A 191 -8.95 21.46 -12.01
C GLY A 191 -10.37 21.05 -12.41
N ARG A 192 -10.96 21.79 -13.34
CA ARG A 192 -12.28 21.56 -13.92
C ARG A 192 -12.17 20.64 -15.13
N GLU A 193 -13.29 20.23 -15.73
CA GLU A 193 -13.32 19.42 -16.94
C GLU A 193 -12.47 20.01 -18.09
N ALA A 194 -12.51 21.33 -18.26
CA ALA A 194 -11.71 22.04 -19.27
C ALA A 194 -10.20 21.97 -19.03
N ASP A 195 -9.73 21.72 -17.82
CA ASP A 195 -8.31 21.77 -17.44
C ASP A 195 -7.56 20.47 -17.75
N LYS A 196 -7.72 19.94 -18.97
CA LYS A 196 -7.11 18.68 -19.42
C LYS A 196 -5.59 18.68 -19.29
N ASN A 197 -4.93 19.79 -19.65
CA ASN A 197 -3.48 19.89 -19.60
C ASN A 197 -2.95 19.79 -18.16
N LEU A 198 -3.64 20.43 -17.21
CA LEU A 198 -3.28 20.36 -15.79
C LEU A 198 -3.34 18.92 -15.26
N ARG A 199 -4.35 18.17 -15.65
CA ARG A 199 -4.47 16.74 -15.30
C ARG A 199 -3.38 15.90 -15.96
N LEU A 200 -3.10 16.15 -17.23
CA LEU A 200 -2.03 15.45 -17.96
C LEU A 200 -0.65 15.70 -17.32
N ASP A 201 -0.36 16.92 -16.94
CA ASP A 201 0.91 17.27 -16.29
C ASP A 201 1.01 16.63 -14.90
N SER A 202 -0.09 16.56 -14.16
CA SER A 202 -0.14 15.84 -12.89
C SER A 202 0.11 14.33 -13.06
N ALA A 203 -0.46 13.72 -14.10
CA ALA A 203 -0.21 12.32 -14.43
C ALA A 203 1.27 12.07 -14.80
N LYS A 204 1.85 12.93 -15.62
CA LYS A 204 3.29 12.88 -15.97
C LYS A 204 4.19 13.02 -14.73
N GLU A 205 3.83 13.91 -13.81
CA GLU A 205 4.56 14.10 -12.56
C GLU A 205 4.57 12.82 -11.72
N LYS A 206 3.43 12.12 -11.60
CA LYS A 206 3.36 10.83 -10.92
C LYS A 206 4.24 9.76 -11.56
N LEU A 207 4.25 9.67 -12.89
CA LEU A 207 5.15 8.76 -13.61
C LEU A 207 6.62 9.11 -13.38
N ASN A 208 6.96 10.39 -13.40
CA ASN A 208 8.32 10.84 -13.14
C ASN A 208 8.79 10.44 -11.72
N ARG A 209 7.91 10.48 -10.72
CA ARG A 209 8.24 9.97 -9.37
C ARG A 209 8.65 8.50 -9.39
N ILE A 210 7.93 7.66 -10.13
CA ILE A 210 8.27 6.23 -10.26
C ILE A 210 9.64 6.06 -10.92
N LEU A 211 9.95 6.85 -11.96
CA LEU A 211 11.26 6.82 -12.60
C LEU A 211 12.39 7.23 -11.65
N ILE A 212 12.19 8.29 -10.85
CA ILE A 212 13.15 8.73 -9.83
C ILE A 212 13.37 7.60 -8.80
N GLN A 213 12.30 7.02 -8.30
CA GLN A 213 12.36 5.92 -7.34
C GLN A 213 13.09 4.71 -7.92
N ASN A 214 12.75 4.32 -9.16
CA ASN A 214 13.43 3.23 -9.86
C ASN A 214 14.95 3.47 -9.99
N ASN A 215 15.34 4.66 -10.43
CA ASN A 215 16.73 4.97 -10.67
C ASN A 215 17.57 5.01 -9.38
N ILE A 216 16.99 5.51 -8.29
CA ILE A 216 17.73 5.69 -7.03
C ILE A 216 17.65 4.43 -6.15
N LEU A 217 16.47 3.83 -6.00
CA LEU A 217 16.27 2.64 -5.15
C LEU A 217 16.76 1.37 -5.84
N ASN A 218 16.76 1.36 -7.15
CA ASN A 218 17.20 0.24 -8.01
C ASN A 218 16.59 -1.12 -7.63
N PRO A 219 15.24 -1.23 -7.53
CA PRO A 219 14.60 -2.50 -7.22
C PRO A 219 14.69 -3.48 -8.39
N THR A 220 14.59 -4.78 -8.11
CA THR A 220 14.50 -5.80 -9.15
C THR A 220 13.16 -5.73 -9.89
N HIS A 221 12.06 -5.47 -9.15
CA HIS A 221 10.71 -5.35 -9.68
C HIS A 221 10.00 -4.14 -9.08
N ILE A 222 9.12 -3.50 -9.86
CA ILE A 222 8.25 -2.42 -9.39
C ILE A 222 6.81 -2.87 -9.59
N ILE A 223 6.00 -2.70 -8.55
CA ILE A 223 4.57 -2.96 -8.57
C ILE A 223 3.86 -1.63 -8.30
N PRO A 224 3.30 -0.97 -9.31
CA PRO A 224 2.42 0.17 -9.11
C PRO A 224 1.14 -0.27 -8.42
N PHE A 225 0.73 0.43 -7.35
CA PHE A 225 -0.46 0.09 -6.58
C PHE A 225 -1.05 1.32 -5.87
N ALA A 226 -1.98 1.13 -4.92
CA ALA A 226 -2.64 2.20 -4.16
C ALA A 226 -3.30 3.27 -5.06
N SER A 227 -4.02 2.80 -6.11
CA SER A 227 -4.65 3.68 -7.11
C SER A 227 -5.88 3.04 -7.77
N PHE A 228 -6.40 1.94 -7.21
CA PHE A 228 -7.51 1.19 -7.78
C PHE A 228 -8.86 1.65 -7.20
N ILE A 229 -9.16 2.92 -7.43
CA ILE A 229 -10.40 3.57 -6.97
C ILE A 229 -11.09 4.29 -8.13
N TYR A 230 -12.36 4.63 -7.93
CA TYR A 230 -13.07 5.60 -8.74
C TYR A 230 -13.75 6.65 -7.85
N PHE A 231 -14.00 7.84 -8.40
CA PHE A 231 -14.74 8.88 -7.69
C PHE A 231 -16.23 8.60 -7.79
N SER A 232 -16.91 8.54 -6.65
CA SER A 232 -18.32 8.13 -6.57
C SER A 232 -19.30 9.21 -7.01
N LYS A 233 -18.90 10.49 -7.01
CA LYS A 233 -19.76 11.63 -7.36
C LYS A 233 -19.64 11.94 -8.84
N LYS A 234 -20.79 12.06 -9.54
CA LYS A 234 -20.87 12.31 -11.00
C LYS A 234 -20.08 13.54 -11.46
N GLU A 235 -20.03 14.58 -10.66
CA GLU A 235 -19.31 15.83 -10.95
C GLU A 235 -17.80 15.64 -11.05
N VAL A 236 -17.28 14.52 -10.59
CA VAL A 236 -15.85 14.18 -10.53
C VAL A 236 -15.50 13.03 -11.50
N LEU A 237 -16.50 12.37 -12.12
CA LEU A 237 -16.31 11.19 -12.97
C LEU A 237 -15.59 11.45 -14.30
N LEU A 238 -15.55 12.68 -14.77
CA LEU A 238 -15.05 13.05 -16.10
C LEU A 238 -13.53 12.94 -16.33
N PRO A 239 -12.63 12.82 -15.32
CA PRO A 239 -11.19 12.69 -15.57
C PRO A 239 -10.65 11.26 -15.77
N TYR A 240 -11.50 10.21 -15.78
CA TYR A 240 -11.02 8.81 -15.64
C TYR A 240 -10.41 8.15 -16.88
N HIS A 241 -10.58 8.72 -18.05
CA HIS A 241 -9.96 8.17 -19.26
C HIS A 241 -8.42 8.10 -19.24
N PHE A 242 -7.77 8.65 -18.21
CA PHE A 242 -6.32 8.75 -18.12
C PHE A 242 -5.61 7.62 -17.38
N HIS A 243 -6.31 6.80 -16.58
CA HIS A 243 -5.66 5.65 -15.91
C HIS A 243 -5.11 4.62 -16.89
N THR A 244 -5.78 4.41 -18.01
CA THR A 244 -5.35 3.46 -19.07
C THR A 244 -4.07 3.92 -19.77
N ILE A 245 -3.90 5.23 -19.98
CA ILE A 245 -2.70 5.81 -20.61
C ILE A 245 -1.48 5.70 -19.69
N LEU A 246 -1.69 5.82 -18.37
CA LEU A 246 -0.60 5.69 -17.39
C LEU A 246 0.04 4.30 -17.42
N LEU A 247 -0.77 3.24 -17.50
CA LEU A 247 -0.27 1.86 -17.57
C LEU A 247 0.53 1.60 -18.86
N SER A 248 0.08 2.08 -20.02
CA SER A 248 0.79 1.88 -21.29
C SER A 248 2.17 2.58 -21.33
N LEU A 249 2.33 3.72 -20.67
CA LEU A 249 3.61 4.46 -20.61
C LEU A 249 4.63 3.82 -19.66
N ILE A 250 4.20 3.12 -18.62
CA ILE A 250 5.10 2.38 -17.72
C ILE A 250 5.71 1.16 -18.43
N PHE A 251 5.02 0.55 -19.37
CA PHE A 251 5.48 -0.63 -20.09
C PHE A 251 6.54 -0.36 -21.16
N ASP A 252 6.71 0.89 -21.63
CA ASP A 252 7.59 1.20 -22.77
C ASP A 252 9.01 1.67 -22.35
N THR A 253 9.28 1.90 -21.08
CA THR A 253 10.59 2.38 -20.61
C THR A 253 11.48 1.26 -20.10
N LYS A 254 12.19 0.61 -21.05
CA LYS A 254 13.37 -0.26 -20.83
C LYS A 254 13.13 -1.62 -20.16
N LYS A 255 12.99 -2.68 -20.95
CA LYS A 255 13.43 -4.10 -20.75
C LYS A 255 13.73 -4.61 -19.31
N ARG A 256 13.23 -4.02 -18.26
CA ARG A 256 13.15 -4.59 -16.92
C ARG A 256 11.76 -5.15 -16.74
N ARG A 257 11.66 -6.47 -16.56
CA ARG A 257 10.42 -7.22 -16.46
C ARG A 257 9.53 -6.65 -15.37
N CYS A 258 8.50 -5.92 -15.77
CA CYS A 258 7.37 -5.61 -14.90
C CYS A 258 6.50 -6.86 -14.83
N VAL A 259 6.38 -7.49 -13.65
CA VAL A 259 5.43 -8.58 -13.42
C VAL A 259 4.16 -7.97 -12.88
N ALA A 260 3.39 -7.33 -13.74
CA ALA A 260 1.97 -7.07 -13.48
C ALA A 260 1.18 -8.20 -14.17
N THR A 261 1.06 -9.33 -13.52
CA THR A 261 0.08 -10.35 -13.90
C THR A 261 -1.26 -9.96 -13.28
N THR A 262 -2.04 -9.31 -14.04
CA THR A 262 -3.47 -9.01 -14.03
C THR A 262 -3.71 -7.50 -14.07
N ALA A 263 -3.54 -6.89 -15.24
CA ALA A 263 -4.25 -5.66 -15.53
C ALA A 263 -5.71 -6.03 -15.71
N ILE A 264 -6.56 -5.72 -14.75
CA ILE A 264 -8.01 -5.77 -14.94
C ILE A 264 -8.33 -4.59 -15.87
N PHE A 265 -8.45 -4.88 -17.15
CA PHE A 265 -9.09 -3.99 -18.10
C PHE A 265 -10.58 -4.00 -17.78
N VAL A 266 -11.10 -2.94 -17.21
CA VAL A 266 -12.54 -2.66 -17.24
C VAL A 266 -12.77 -1.82 -18.50
N PRO A 267 -13.44 -2.38 -19.54
CA PRO A 267 -13.90 -1.57 -20.64
C PRO A 267 -15.01 -0.64 -20.12
N ILE A 268 -14.94 0.62 -20.51
CA ILE A 268 -15.97 1.62 -20.27
C ILE A 268 -17.08 1.41 -21.30
#